data_7034184c4c01585e846c05a5be64305a
#
_entry.id   7034184c4c01585e846c05a5be64305a
#
_cell.length_a   1.000
_cell.length_b   1.000
_cell.length_c   1.000
_cell.angle_alpha   90.00
_cell.angle_beta   90.00
_cell.angle_gamma   90.00
#
_symmetry.space_group_name_H-M   'P 1'
#
loop_
_entity.id
_entity.type
_entity.pdbx_description
1 polymer ?
#
loop_
_entity_poly.entity_id
_entity_poly.type
_entity_poly.pdbx_seq_one_letter_code
_entity_poly.pdbx_strand_id
1 'polypeptide(L)'
;DTDCRRYDYSDQSNFLLGIVLDDLDTCNLYNSDTIYYDMTIELPENSGPKLTTDKEITDSVNSRPNFSLVEFEIDLTGNFSMNLFSEDLDNDSLIISANGLGFDISEINAIFSANNFTRGNVEGTFNIDLECIEFPYNDINEYRINFITEDIDYCQEKNADTIQLVLKINIGDNTDPIINNVTEYELTTNKPFEIDINASDSDNDLILLELISDGLPGDFKFESSSGVGEASSKLYWSPTCEFLGSDFEPRGYNLTFRVKDNNCPYYGESTKTIKFLLNKPEVDWETFVPPNAFSPNGDGINDVFKLTNLNIPNQNLPVD
;
A
#
# COMPACT_ATOMS: atom_id res chain seq x y z
N ASP A 1 33.59 -31.61 39.13
CA ASP A 1 33.20 -30.69 38.07
C ASP A 1 31.67 -30.65 38.01
N THR A 2 31.09 -29.55 38.48
CA THR A 2 29.63 -29.33 38.57
C THR A 2 29.16 -28.40 37.43
N ASP A 3 29.80 -28.41 36.27
CA ASP A 3 29.48 -27.60 35.12
C ASP A 3 28.21 -28.12 34.44
N CYS A 4 27.07 -27.41 34.56
CA CYS A 4 25.77 -27.78 33.98
C CYS A 4 25.79 -27.89 32.45
N ARG A 5 26.76 -27.28 31.76
CA ARG A 5 26.96 -27.46 30.31
C ARG A 5 27.39 -28.87 29.92
N ARG A 6 27.85 -29.66 30.89
CA ARG A 6 28.31 -31.05 30.68
C ARG A 6 27.37 -32.07 31.26
N TYR A 7 26.61 -31.71 32.28
CA TYR A 7 25.74 -32.61 33.03
C TYR A 7 24.38 -32.00 33.22
N ASP A 8 23.35 -32.77 32.87
CA ASP A 8 21.96 -32.43 33.17
C ASP A 8 21.67 -32.88 34.61
N TYR A 9 21.45 -31.93 35.50
CA TYR A 9 21.11 -32.19 36.89
C TYR A 9 19.60 -32.19 37.14
N SER A 10 18.78 -31.94 36.15
CA SER A 10 17.32 -31.93 36.31
C SER A 10 16.79 -33.31 36.72
N ASP A 11 17.38 -34.36 36.23
CA ASP A 11 16.96 -35.73 36.50
C ASP A 11 17.65 -36.34 37.79
N GLN A 12 18.78 -35.82 38.20
CA GLN A 12 19.50 -36.37 39.35
C GLN A 12 20.35 -35.29 40.07
N SER A 13 19.92 -34.91 41.26
CA SER A 13 20.60 -33.94 42.12
C SER A 13 21.36 -34.59 43.26
N ASN A 14 21.11 -35.87 43.55
CA ASN A 14 21.75 -36.61 44.66
C ASN A 14 22.73 -37.65 44.14
N PHE A 15 23.94 -37.60 44.67
CA PHE A 15 25.04 -38.48 44.26
C PHE A 15 25.65 -39.15 45.48
N LEU A 16 25.83 -40.47 45.42
CA LEU A 16 26.55 -41.22 46.42
C LEU A 16 28.01 -41.43 45.95
N LEU A 17 28.95 -40.79 46.62
CA LEU A 17 30.37 -40.94 46.34
C LEU A 17 30.96 -41.99 47.30
N GLY A 18 31.39 -43.10 46.78
CA GLY A 18 32.14 -44.12 47.52
C GLY A 18 33.65 -43.90 47.38
N ILE A 19 34.33 -43.63 48.49
CA ILE A 19 35.80 -43.63 48.55
C ILE A 19 36.25 -44.95 49.14
N VAL A 20 36.93 -45.75 48.32
CA VAL A 20 37.52 -47.03 48.73
C VAL A 20 38.95 -46.84 49.22
N LEU A 21 39.26 -47.31 50.40
CA LEU A 21 40.57 -47.29 50.94
C LEU A 21 41.07 -48.74 50.97
N ASP A 22 42.07 -49.02 50.18
CA ASP A 22 42.70 -50.34 50.10
C ASP A 22 44.02 -50.34 50.88
N ASP A 23 44.20 -51.32 51.72
CA ASP A 23 45.42 -51.61 52.36
C ASP A 23 46.34 -52.46 51.46
N LEU A 24 47.53 -51.98 51.18
CA LEU A 24 48.54 -52.65 50.38
C LEU A 24 49.48 -53.47 51.24
N ASP A 25 48.96 -54.54 51.86
CA ASP A 25 49.80 -55.43 52.63
C ASP A 25 50.67 -56.27 51.69
N THR A 26 51.99 -56.39 52.07
CA THR A 26 53.01 -57.16 51.37
C THR A 26 52.79 -58.68 51.48
N CYS A 27 51.84 -59.13 52.32
CA CYS A 27 51.43 -60.54 52.50
C CYS A 27 50.22 -61.02 51.74
N ASN A 28 49.69 -60.21 50.80
CA ASN A 28 48.48 -60.50 50.02
C ASN A 28 47.17 -60.62 50.84
N LEU A 29 47.06 -60.01 51.98
CA LEU A 29 45.85 -59.88 52.77
C LEU A 29 45.28 -58.46 52.50
N TYR A 30 44.44 -58.41 51.47
CA TYR A 30 43.82 -57.11 51.12
C TYR A 30 42.64 -56.89 52.03
N ASN A 31 42.65 -55.78 52.78
CA ASN A 31 41.47 -55.25 53.44
C ASN A 31 41.10 -53.96 52.74
N SER A 32 39.82 -53.81 52.43
CA SER A 32 39.31 -52.57 51.88
C SER A 32 38.15 -52.07 52.75
N ASP A 33 38.13 -50.79 52.96
CA ASP A 33 37.00 -50.11 53.62
C ASP A 33 36.47 -49.00 52.68
N THR A 34 35.16 -48.78 52.74
CA THR A 34 34.49 -47.81 51.84
C THR A 34 33.72 -46.79 52.68
N ILE A 35 34.08 -45.53 52.49
CA ILE A 35 33.35 -44.43 53.09
C ILE A 35 32.45 -43.83 52.00
N TYR A 36 31.15 -43.73 52.32
CA TYR A 36 30.19 -43.13 51.44
C TYR A 36 29.89 -41.71 51.87
N TYR A 37 29.91 -40.80 50.87
CA TYR A 37 29.45 -39.40 51.01
C TYR A 37 28.20 -39.25 50.17
N ASP A 38 27.14 -38.80 50.83
CA ASP A 38 25.93 -38.35 50.18
C ASP A 38 26.07 -36.88 49.81
N MET A 39 26.05 -36.58 48.55
CA MET A 39 26.25 -35.24 48.02
C MET A 39 25.04 -34.81 47.26
N THR A 40 24.40 -33.72 47.69
CA THR A 40 23.29 -33.10 46.99
C THR A 40 23.83 -31.87 46.29
N ILE A 41 23.51 -31.75 45.01
CA ILE A 41 23.74 -30.54 44.22
C ILE A 41 22.45 -29.74 44.22
N GLU A 42 22.46 -28.59 44.86
CA GLU A 42 21.36 -27.64 44.80
C GLU A 42 21.66 -26.66 43.66
N LEU A 43 20.73 -26.56 42.72
CA LEU A 43 20.79 -25.56 41.66
C LEU A 43 20.36 -24.20 42.23
N PRO A 44 20.98 -23.08 41.81
CA PRO A 44 20.52 -21.76 42.20
C PRO A 44 19.08 -21.55 41.69
N GLU A 45 18.30 -20.77 42.42
CA GLU A 45 16.99 -20.34 41.92
C GLU A 45 17.22 -19.47 40.70
N ASN A 46 16.46 -19.74 39.61
CA ASN A 46 16.46 -18.93 38.41
C ASN A 46 15.18 -18.10 38.35
N SER A 47 15.34 -16.78 38.32
CA SER A 47 14.26 -15.82 38.11
C SER A 47 14.08 -15.62 36.60
N GLY A 48 12.85 -15.72 36.09
CA GLY A 48 12.62 -15.46 34.66
C GLY A 48 12.83 -14.00 34.30
N PRO A 49 13.22 -13.74 33.04
CA PRO A 49 13.38 -12.40 32.52
C PRO A 49 12.05 -11.64 32.50
N LYS A 50 12.14 -10.32 32.61
CA LYS A 50 10.97 -9.44 32.50
C LYS A 50 11.10 -8.56 31.27
N LEU A 51 10.08 -8.66 30.38
CA LEU A 51 10.00 -7.85 29.17
C LEU A 51 9.12 -6.62 29.41
N THR A 52 9.61 -5.46 29.02
CA THR A 52 8.90 -4.17 29.10
C THR A 52 9.03 -3.41 27.77
N THR A 53 8.24 -2.37 27.58
CA THR A 53 8.23 -1.53 26.37
C THR A 53 7.99 -0.07 26.70
N ASP A 54 8.36 0.82 25.78
CA ASP A 54 8.04 2.25 25.80
C ASP A 54 6.58 2.57 25.44
N LYS A 55 5.79 1.55 25.07
CA LYS A 55 4.36 1.72 24.75
C LYS A 55 3.46 1.39 25.94
N GLU A 56 2.25 1.92 25.90
CA GLU A 56 1.23 1.64 26.92
C GLU A 56 0.77 0.17 26.80
N ILE A 57 0.80 -0.54 27.93
CA ILE A 57 0.24 -1.88 28.03
C ILE A 57 -1.25 -1.75 28.26
N THR A 58 -2.05 -2.19 27.28
CA THR A 58 -3.52 -2.03 27.26
C THR A 58 -4.24 -3.09 28.08
N ASP A 59 -3.65 -4.29 28.19
CA ASP A 59 -4.18 -5.34 29.07
C ASP A 59 -3.05 -6.17 29.68
N SER A 60 -2.96 -6.15 31.00
CA SER A 60 -2.21 -7.16 31.74
C SER A 60 -3.20 -8.28 32.08
N VAL A 61 -3.32 -9.26 31.16
CA VAL A 61 -4.24 -10.37 31.38
C VAL A 61 -3.84 -11.10 32.65
N ASN A 62 -4.55 -10.88 33.74
CA ASN A 62 -4.39 -11.50 35.04
C ASN A 62 -4.45 -13.05 35.04
N SER A 63 -4.65 -13.66 33.89
CA SER A 63 -4.76 -15.12 33.70
C SER A 63 -3.53 -15.80 33.13
N ARG A 64 -2.53 -15.02 32.66
CA ARG A 64 -1.28 -15.56 32.13
C ARG A 64 -0.11 -14.79 32.74
N PRO A 65 0.58 -15.35 33.76
CA PRO A 65 1.83 -14.78 34.20
C PRO A 65 2.79 -14.70 32.99
N ASN A 66 3.59 -13.65 32.92
CA ASN A 66 4.57 -13.42 31.86
C ASN A 66 3.95 -13.20 30.45
N PHE A 67 2.82 -12.50 30.38
CA PHE A 67 2.21 -12.09 29.14
C PHE A 67 1.58 -10.70 29.27
N SER A 68 1.90 -9.81 28.35
CA SER A 68 1.35 -8.46 28.26
C SER A 68 0.83 -8.17 26.86
N LEU A 69 -0.13 -7.28 26.73
CA LEU A 69 -0.73 -6.89 25.44
C LEU A 69 -0.51 -5.40 25.20
N VAL A 70 -0.08 -5.06 24.00
CA VAL A 70 -0.03 -3.71 23.45
C VAL A 70 -0.93 -3.65 22.23
N GLU A 71 -1.91 -2.76 22.22
CA GLU A 71 -2.73 -2.49 21.05
C GLU A 71 -2.32 -1.15 20.44
N PHE A 72 -2.16 -1.13 19.15
CA PHE A 72 -1.82 0.08 18.40
C PHE A 72 -2.58 0.13 17.10
N GLU A 73 -3.09 1.30 16.76
CA GLU A 73 -3.77 1.58 15.50
C GLU A 73 -2.91 2.55 14.69
N ILE A 74 -2.72 2.25 13.42
CA ILE A 74 -1.87 3.03 12.51
C ILE A 74 -2.58 3.20 11.18
N ASP A 75 -2.50 4.41 10.62
CA ASP A 75 -2.96 4.66 9.26
C ASP A 75 -2.02 4.02 8.25
N LEU A 76 -2.55 3.64 7.11
CA LEU A 76 -1.86 2.87 6.07
C LEU A 76 -0.57 3.51 5.53
N THR A 77 -0.42 4.81 5.63
CA THR A 77 0.80 5.54 5.22
C THR A 77 1.68 5.91 6.41
N GLY A 78 1.38 5.32 7.57
CA GLY A 78 2.05 5.64 8.83
C GLY A 78 3.31 4.80 9.06
N ASN A 79 4.06 5.22 10.06
CA ASN A 79 5.16 4.45 10.61
C ASN A 79 4.93 4.21 12.10
N PHE A 80 5.45 3.10 12.59
CA PHE A 80 5.39 2.75 14.00
C PHE A 80 6.74 2.22 14.46
N SER A 81 7.15 2.64 15.65
CA SER A 81 8.35 2.15 16.30
C SER A 81 8.06 1.81 17.75
N MET A 82 8.60 0.70 18.22
CA MET A 82 8.48 0.22 19.60
C MET A 82 9.83 -0.26 20.10
N ASN A 83 10.23 0.25 21.28
CA ASN A 83 11.41 -0.22 21.99
C ASN A 83 11.02 -1.26 23.02
N LEU A 84 11.82 -2.28 23.14
CA LEU A 84 11.66 -3.42 24.04
C LEU A 84 12.88 -3.50 24.95
N PHE A 85 12.63 -3.73 26.23
CA PHE A 85 13.67 -3.84 27.27
C PHE A 85 13.41 -5.11 28.05
N SER A 86 14.42 -5.98 28.08
CA SER A 86 14.39 -7.19 28.87
C SER A 86 15.42 -7.09 30.00
N GLU A 87 15.03 -7.40 31.22
CA GLU A 87 15.91 -7.43 32.40
C GLU A 87 15.79 -8.78 33.09
N ASP A 88 16.93 -9.28 33.57
CA ASP A 88 17.04 -10.50 34.34
C ASP A 88 17.80 -10.24 35.66
N LEU A 89 17.19 -10.69 36.77
CA LEU A 89 17.73 -10.45 38.11
C LEU A 89 18.96 -11.30 38.43
N ASP A 90 19.09 -12.48 37.81
CA ASP A 90 20.20 -13.40 38.02
C ASP A 90 21.37 -13.13 37.07
N ASN A 91 21.21 -12.10 36.25
CA ASN A 91 22.20 -11.64 35.28
C ASN A 91 22.55 -12.71 34.24
N ASP A 92 21.59 -13.50 33.83
CA ASP A 92 21.73 -14.47 32.76
C ASP A 92 21.81 -13.83 31.39
N SER A 93 22.26 -14.58 30.40
CA SER A 93 22.29 -14.11 29.03
C SER A 93 20.86 -14.15 28.44
N LEU A 94 20.43 -13.03 27.88
CA LEU A 94 19.08 -12.87 27.35
C LEU A 94 19.06 -12.83 25.83
N ILE A 95 17.93 -13.26 25.27
CA ILE A 95 17.57 -13.05 23.88
C ILE A 95 16.15 -12.47 23.79
N ILE A 96 15.92 -11.59 22.82
CA ILE A 96 14.57 -11.17 22.41
C ILE A 96 14.36 -11.62 20.96
N SER A 97 13.24 -12.24 20.70
CA SER A 97 12.79 -12.61 19.36
C SER A 97 11.45 -11.96 19.01
N ALA A 98 11.19 -11.76 17.72
CA ALA A 98 9.92 -11.25 17.22
C ALA A 98 9.32 -12.25 16.22
N ASN A 99 8.06 -12.64 16.43
CA ASN A 99 7.40 -13.65 15.61
C ASN A 99 5.97 -13.21 15.25
N GLY A 100 5.66 -13.10 13.97
CA GLY A 100 4.30 -12.89 13.49
C GLY A 100 3.45 -14.15 13.66
N LEU A 101 2.18 -13.97 14.04
CA LEU A 101 1.26 -15.09 14.16
C LEU A 101 0.60 -15.39 12.82
N GLY A 102 1.17 -16.37 12.10
CA GLY A 102 0.69 -16.83 10.81
C GLY A 102 1.31 -16.13 9.59
N PHE A 103 2.33 -15.29 9.80
CA PHE A 103 3.06 -14.58 8.76
C PHE A 103 4.51 -14.31 9.21
N ASP A 104 5.40 -14.03 8.27
CA ASP A 104 6.74 -13.50 8.57
C ASP A 104 6.65 -11.98 8.70
N ILE A 105 7.28 -11.40 9.74
CA ILE A 105 7.25 -9.95 9.96
C ILE A 105 7.82 -9.16 8.78
N SER A 106 8.70 -9.73 8.00
CA SER A 106 9.24 -9.11 6.78
C SER A 106 8.18 -8.94 5.67
N GLU A 107 7.11 -9.75 5.68
CA GLU A 107 6.00 -9.63 4.72
C GLU A 107 5.22 -8.32 4.89
N ILE A 108 5.27 -7.73 6.08
CA ILE A 108 4.64 -6.45 6.40
C ILE A 108 5.65 -5.30 6.49
N ASN A 109 6.80 -5.42 5.85
CA ASN A 109 7.90 -4.43 5.91
C ASN A 109 8.35 -4.09 7.33
N ALA A 110 8.18 -5.02 8.27
CA ALA A 110 8.62 -4.84 9.64
C ALA A 110 10.05 -5.34 9.84
N ILE A 111 10.81 -4.61 10.62
CA ILE A 111 12.19 -4.92 10.97
C ILE A 111 12.30 -4.97 12.48
N PHE A 112 12.86 -6.08 12.99
CA PHE A 112 13.21 -6.22 14.39
C PHE A 112 14.72 -6.41 14.54
N SER A 113 15.32 -5.72 15.52
CA SER A 113 16.72 -5.86 15.89
C SER A 113 16.88 -5.84 17.39
N ALA A 114 17.78 -6.66 17.94
CA ALA A 114 18.09 -6.68 19.36
C ALA A 114 19.60 -6.97 19.58
N ASN A 115 20.14 -6.48 20.70
CA ASN A 115 21.53 -6.76 21.13
C ASN A 115 21.64 -8.07 21.91
N ASN A 116 21.10 -9.14 21.36
CA ASN A 116 20.99 -10.47 21.98
C ASN A 116 22.30 -11.01 22.55
N PHE A 117 22.20 -11.94 23.51
CA PHE A 117 23.29 -12.58 24.25
C PHE A 117 24.03 -11.64 25.22
N THR A 118 23.42 -10.54 25.61
CA THR A 118 23.91 -9.66 26.66
C THR A 118 23.45 -10.19 28.02
N ARG A 119 24.28 -10.05 29.05
CA ARG A 119 23.94 -10.47 30.40
C ARG A 119 23.16 -9.41 31.14
N GLY A 120 22.11 -9.84 31.83
CA GLY A 120 21.30 -9.03 32.74
C GLY A 120 20.30 -8.10 32.03
N ASN A 121 20.62 -7.61 30.84
CA ASN A 121 19.71 -6.76 30.07
C ASN A 121 19.91 -6.89 28.56
N VAL A 122 18.81 -6.80 27.82
CA VAL A 122 18.78 -6.75 26.33
C VAL A 122 17.80 -5.69 25.90
N GLU A 123 18.19 -4.93 24.90
CA GLU A 123 17.34 -3.96 24.23
C GLU A 123 17.04 -4.41 22.81
N GLY A 124 15.79 -4.23 22.38
CA GLY A 124 15.33 -4.49 21.03
C GLY A 124 14.53 -3.32 20.48
N THR A 125 14.51 -3.18 19.17
CA THR A 125 13.70 -2.17 18.48
C THR A 125 12.94 -2.84 17.34
N PHE A 126 11.64 -2.62 17.33
CA PHE A 126 10.74 -3.00 16.25
C PHE A 126 10.31 -1.74 15.49
N ASN A 127 10.41 -1.79 14.17
CA ASN A 127 10.00 -0.72 13.28
C ASN A 127 9.13 -1.30 12.17
N ILE A 128 8.08 -0.60 11.81
CA ILE A 128 7.27 -0.85 10.62
C ILE A 128 7.06 0.47 9.90
N ASP A 129 7.24 0.44 8.59
CA ASP A 129 6.94 1.55 7.69
C ASP A 129 5.95 1.03 6.65
N LEU A 130 4.72 1.53 6.74
CA LEU A 130 3.63 1.09 5.87
C LEU A 130 3.70 1.89 4.58
N GLU A 131 4.33 1.29 3.56
CA GLU A 131 4.21 1.77 2.20
C GLU A 131 3.04 1.09 1.50
N CYS A 132 2.27 1.88 0.77
CA CYS A 132 1.01 1.51 0.14
C CYS A 132 1.06 0.31 -0.82
N ILE A 133 2.20 -0.02 -1.41
CA ILE A 133 2.22 -0.71 -2.71
C ILE A 133 2.20 -2.24 -2.62
N GLU A 134 2.58 -2.86 -1.50
CA GLU A 134 2.73 -4.33 -1.42
C GLU A 134 2.35 -4.92 -0.06
N PHE A 135 1.50 -4.25 0.70
CA PHE A 135 1.12 -4.74 2.02
C PHE A 135 0.12 -5.90 1.91
N PRO A 136 0.37 -7.06 2.54
CA PRO A 136 -0.56 -8.20 2.50
C PRO A 136 -1.74 -7.96 3.44
N TYR A 137 -2.78 -7.30 2.93
CA TYR A 137 -4.00 -7.05 3.69
C TYR A 137 -4.72 -8.36 4.01
N ASN A 138 -5.14 -8.50 5.26
CA ASN A 138 -6.06 -9.57 5.65
C ASN A 138 -7.48 -9.00 5.86
N ASP A 139 -8.47 -9.87 5.94
CA ASP A 139 -9.89 -9.48 6.04
C ASP A 139 -10.23 -8.57 7.23
N ILE A 140 -9.37 -8.54 8.26
CA ILE A 140 -9.58 -7.76 9.49
C ILE A 140 -8.53 -6.67 9.69
N ASN A 141 -7.52 -6.58 8.81
CA ASN A 141 -6.40 -5.63 8.89
C ASN A 141 -5.72 -5.60 10.27
N GLU A 142 -5.67 -6.76 10.93
CA GLU A 142 -5.09 -6.95 12.24
C GLU A 142 -3.92 -7.93 12.18
N TYR A 143 -2.77 -7.51 12.67
CA TYR A 143 -1.54 -8.28 12.71
C TYR A 143 -1.08 -8.47 14.15
N ARG A 144 -0.81 -9.70 14.54
CA ARG A 144 -0.37 -10.06 15.89
C ARG A 144 1.08 -10.47 15.86
N ILE A 145 1.92 -9.82 16.65
CA ILE A 145 3.35 -10.07 16.72
C ILE A 145 3.71 -10.34 18.18
N ASN A 146 4.31 -11.49 18.44
CA ASN A 146 4.82 -11.83 19.75
C ASN A 146 6.30 -11.45 19.85
N PHE A 147 6.63 -10.63 20.81
CA PHE A 147 8.00 -10.40 21.27
C PHE A 147 8.21 -11.27 22.49
N ILE A 148 9.19 -12.16 22.41
CA ILE A 148 9.46 -13.15 23.44
C ILE A 148 10.90 -12.94 23.91
N THR A 149 11.06 -12.69 25.21
CA THR A 149 12.37 -12.75 25.84
C THR A 149 12.56 -14.10 26.51
N GLU A 150 13.75 -14.66 26.38
CA GLU A 150 14.14 -15.92 27.03
C GLU A 150 15.51 -15.73 27.71
N ASP A 151 15.67 -16.34 28.88
CA ASP A 151 16.97 -16.52 29.48
C ASP A 151 17.70 -17.71 28.88
N ILE A 152 19.01 -17.65 28.90
CA ILE A 152 19.89 -18.76 28.52
C ILE A 152 20.60 -19.23 29.77
N ASP A 153 19.85 -19.98 30.58
CA ASP A 153 20.46 -20.74 31.69
C ASP A 153 20.70 -22.20 31.25
N TYR A 154 21.91 -22.67 31.47
CA TYR A 154 22.34 -24.03 31.14
C TYR A 154 22.00 -25.05 32.23
N CYS A 155 21.59 -24.60 33.40
CA CYS A 155 21.38 -25.46 34.58
C CYS A 155 19.90 -25.70 34.89
N GLN A 156 18.98 -24.92 34.31
CA GLN A 156 17.57 -24.96 34.63
C GLN A 156 16.69 -24.86 33.37
N GLU A 157 15.40 -24.98 33.55
CA GLU A 157 14.42 -24.73 32.50
C GLU A 157 14.48 -23.25 32.11
N LYS A 158 14.41 -23.01 30.80
CA LYS A 158 14.36 -21.66 30.26
C LYS A 158 13.06 -20.99 30.67
N ASN A 159 13.19 -19.80 31.21
CA ASN A 159 12.05 -18.93 31.51
C ASN A 159 11.86 -17.94 30.36
N ALA A 160 10.63 -17.49 30.16
CA ALA A 160 10.28 -16.55 29.13
C ALA A 160 9.20 -15.57 29.60
N ASP A 161 9.26 -14.37 29.03
CA ASP A 161 8.19 -13.37 29.12
C ASP A 161 7.81 -12.89 27.73
N THR A 162 6.55 -12.50 27.54
CA THR A 162 6.00 -12.19 26.21
C THR A 162 5.23 -10.89 26.23
N ILE A 163 5.51 -10.03 25.26
CA ILE A 163 4.62 -8.92 24.88
C ILE A 163 4.04 -9.23 23.51
N GLN A 164 2.71 -9.25 23.40
CA GLN A 164 2.02 -9.32 22.11
C GLN A 164 1.62 -7.93 21.65
N LEU A 165 2.09 -7.53 20.49
CA LEU A 165 1.58 -6.37 19.77
C LEU A 165 0.38 -6.80 18.90
N VAL A 166 -0.74 -6.13 19.07
CA VAL A 166 -1.89 -6.16 18.15
C VAL A 166 -1.86 -4.87 17.36
N LEU A 167 -1.38 -4.97 16.13
CA LEU A 167 -1.31 -3.85 15.19
C LEU A 167 -2.56 -3.86 14.31
N LYS A 168 -3.38 -2.81 14.43
CA LYS A 168 -4.55 -2.58 13.57
C LYS A 168 -4.20 -1.54 12.53
N ILE A 169 -4.45 -1.86 11.26
CA ILE A 169 -4.20 -0.94 10.16
C ILE A 169 -5.52 -0.31 9.77
N ASN A 170 -5.60 1.01 9.93
CA ASN A 170 -6.75 1.79 9.53
C ASN A 170 -6.66 2.07 8.02
N ILE A 171 -7.56 1.44 7.28
CA ILE A 171 -7.76 1.69 5.86
C ILE A 171 -8.94 2.66 5.77
N GLY A 172 -8.69 3.89 5.33
CA GLY A 172 -9.74 4.88 5.11
C GLY A 172 -10.76 4.38 4.09
N ASP A 173 -11.99 4.87 4.21
CA ASP A 173 -12.99 4.70 3.16
C ASP A 173 -12.53 5.45 1.91
N ASN A 174 -12.71 4.86 0.74
CA ASN A 174 -12.42 5.47 -0.56
C ASN A 174 -13.68 5.54 -1.43
N THR A 175 -13.89 6.66 -2.07
CA THR A 175 -14.96 6.89 -3.03
C THR A 175 -14.36 7.08 -4.42
N ASP A 176 -14.88 6.36 -5.41
CA ASP A 176 -14.38 6.51 -6.78
C ASP A 176 -14.49 7.95 -7.29
N PRO A 177 -13.45 8.50 -7.92
CA PRO A 177 -13.49 9.80 -8.55
C PRO A 177 -14.47 9.83 -9.73
N ILE A 178 -15.02 10.98 -10.06
CA ILE A 178 -16.03 11.13 -11.12
C ILE A 178 -15.62 12.16 -12.17
N ILE A 179 -16.06 11.94 -13.43
CA ILE A 179 -15.97 12.91 -14.52
C ILE A 179 -17.28 13.67 -14.62
N ASN A 180 -17.24 15.00 -14.42
CA ASN A 180 -18.40 15.85 -14.22
C ASN A 180 -19.09 16.31 -15.53
N ASN A 181 -18.43 16.15 -16.69
CA ASN A 181 -18.97 16.60 -17.98
C ASN A 181 -20.26 15.89 -18.38
N VAL A 182 -21.05 16.55 -19.21
CA VAL A 182 -22.21 15.93 -19.87
C VAL A 182 -21.78 14.81 -20.84
N THR A 183 -22.69 13.94 -21.21
CA THR A 183 -22.40 12.78 -22.06
C THR A 183 -22.42 13.08 -23.56
N GLU A 184 -22.93 14.24 -23.97
CA GLU A 184 -23.03 14.61 -25.38
C GLU A 184 -22.83 16.13 -25.58
N TYR A 185 -22.09 16.48 -26.63
CA TYR A 185 -21.90 17.86 -27.11
C TYR A 185 -22.28 17.92 -28.59
N GLU A 186 -23.03 18.95 -28.98
CA GLU A 186 -23.32 19.24 -30.37
C GLU A 186 -22.33 20.27 -30.92
N LEU A 187 -21.69 19.93 -32.03
CA LEU A 187 -20.67 20.71 -32.68
C LEU A 187 -21.04 21.05 -34.11
N THR A 188 -20.46 22.10 -34.64
CA THR A 188 -20.66 22.49 -36.05
C THR A 188 -19.31 22.42 -36.77
N THR A 189 -19.27 21.85 -37.97
CA THR A 189 -18.06 21.83 -38.81
C THR A 189 -17.51 23.24 -39.05
N ASN A 190 -16.19 23.32 -39.24
CA ASN A 190 -15.41 24.53 -39.48
C ASN A 190 -15.50 25.58 -38.33
N LYS A 191 -15.93 25.15 -37.15
CA LYS A 191 -15.84 25.95 -35.92
C LYS A 191 -14.92 25.24 -34.93
N PRO A 192 -13.85 25.91 -34.48
CA PRO A 192 -13.03 25.36 -33.38
C PRO A 192 -13.88 25.14 -32.16
N PHE A 193 -13.68 24.01 -31.51
CA PHE A 193 -14.33 23.63 -30.28
C PHE A 193 -13.30 23.47 -29.15
N GLU A 194 -13.60 24.04 -28.02
CA GLU A 194 -12.77 23.95 -26.82
C GLU A 194 -13.69 23.70 -25.62
N ILE A 195 -13.32 22.76 -24.78
CA ILE A 195 -14.04 22.45 -23.55
C ILE A 195 -13.06 21.98 -22.49
N ASP A 196 -13.35 22.28 -21.23
CA ASP A 196 -12.65 21.69 -20.10
C ASP A 196 -13.30 20.34 -19.74
N ILE A 197 -12.50 19.30 -19.70
CA ILE A 197 -12.88 18.02 -19.13
C ILE A 197 -12.50 18.07 -17.66
N ASN A 198 -13.49 17.91 -16.78
CA ASN A 198 -13.36 18.08 -15.35
C ASN A 198 -13.63 16.79 -14.62
N ALA A 199 -12.79 16.47 -13.67
CA ALA A 199 -12.96 15.37 -12.75
C ALA A 199 -12.87 15.88 -11.30
N SER A 200 -13.55 15.19 -10.40
CA SER A 200 -13.48 15.50 -8.96
C SER A 200 -13.53 14.22 -8.14
N ASP A 201 -12.94 14.33 -6.97
CA ASP A 201 -12.90 13.30 -5.94
C ASP A 201 -13.42 13.86 -4.62
N SER A 202 -14.31 13.11 -3.93
CA SER A 202 -14.95 13.57 -2.69
C SER A 202 -14.06 13.43 -1.47
N ASP A 203 -13.08 12.52 -1.52
CA ASP A 203 -12.15 12.23 -0.43
C ASP A 203 -10.92 13.12 -0.48
N ASN A 204 -10.87 13.93 -1.56
CA ASN A 204 -9.80 14.89 -1.81
C ASN A 204 -8.44 14.25 -2.08
N ASP A 205 -8.47 13.06 -2.70
CA ASP A 205 -7.28 12.32 -3.10
C ASP A 205 -6.61 12.96 -4.34
N LEU A 206 -5.37 12.58 -4.59
CA LEU A 206 -4.70 12.97 -5.82
C LEU A 206 -5.26 12.14 -6.97
N ILE A 207 -5.94 12.79 -7.92
CA ILE A 207 -6.54 12.14 -9.08
C ILE A 207 -5.75 12.41 -10.35
N LEU A 208 -5.80 11.44 -11.29
CA LEU A 208 -5.24 11.52 -12.63
C LEU A 208 -6.34 11.35 -13.66
N LEU A 209 -6.55 12.37 -14.49
CA LEU A 209 -7.48 12.40 -15.61
C LEU A 209 -6.75 12.11 -16.91
N GLU A 210 -7.20 11.10 -17.66
CA GLU A 210 -6.57 10.61 -18.89
C GLU A 210 -7.60 10.38 -20.00
N LEU A 211 -7.16 10.47 -21.25
CA LEU A 211 -7.88 9.97 -22.41
C LEU A 211 -7.42 8.54 -22.70
N ILE A 212 -8.34 7.56 -22.67
CA ILE A 212 -8.01 6.14 -22.88
C ILE A 212 -8.46 5.60 -24.22
N SER A 213 -9.38 6.27 -24.90
CA SER A 213 -9.83 5.91 -26.25
C SER A 213 -10.16 7.17 -27.03
N ASP A 214 -9.51 7.32 -28.17
CA ASP A 214 -9.77 8.38 -29.11
C ASP A 214 -10.57 7.86 -30.31
N GLY A 215 -11.56 8.61 -30.72
CA GLY A 215 -12.40 8.32 -31.87
C GLY A 215 -12.63 9.56 -32.74
N LEU A 216 -11.90 10.66 -32.48
CA LEU A 216 -11.97 11.88 -33.26
C LEU A 216 -11.08 11.79 -34.50
N PRO A 217 -11.56 12.15 -35.68
CA PRO A 217 -10.73 12.28 -36.86
C PRO A 217 -9.94 13.60 -36.86
N GLY A 218 -8.79 13.59 -37.51
CA GLY A 218 -7.95 14.75 -37.65
C GLY A 218 -7.19 15.11 -36.36
N ASP A 219 -6.72 16.35 -36.31
CA ASP A 219 -5.91 16.81 -35.21
C ASP A 219 -6.80 17.33 -34.06
N PHE A 220 -6.66 16.72 -32.91
CA PHE A 220 -7.20 17.21 -31.66
C PHE A 220 -6.11 17.24 -30.60
N LYS A 221 -6.33 17.98 -29.52
CA LYS A 221 -5.38 18.08 -28.40
C LYS A 221 -6.09 17.82 -27.09
N PHE A 222 -5.52 16.96 -26.30
CA PHE A 222 -5.85 16.71 -24.91
C PHE A 222 -4.59 16.24 -24.19
N GLU A 223 -4.31 16.79 -23.03
CA GLU A 223 -3.17 16.38 -22.19
C GLU A 223 -3.71 15.83 -20.87
N SER A 224 -3.12 14.75 -20.37
CA SER A 224 -3.48 14.21 -19.05
C SER A 224 -3.19 15.27 -17.98
N SER A 225 -4.05 15.29 -16.96
CA SER A 225 -3.94 16.25 -15.87
C SER A 225 -4.12 15.57 -14.54
N SER A 226 -3.45 16.07 -13.52
CA SER A 226 -3.58 15.58 -12.14
C SER A 226 -3.77 16.74 -11.17
N GLY A 227 -4.44 16.45 -10.05
CA GLY A 227 -4.68 17.42 -8.99
C GLY A 227 -5.30 16.78 -7.76
N VAL A 228 -5.19 17.45 -6.63
CA VAL A 228 -5.77 16.98 -5.35
C VAL A 228 -7.24 17.37 -5.31
N GLY A 229 -8.12 16.38 -5.21
CA GLY A 229 -9.58 16.55 -5.20
C GLY A 229 -10.20 16.96 -6.52
N GLU A 230 -9.46 17.62 -7.41
CA GLU A 230 -9.95 18.11 -8.71
C GLU A 230 -8.85 18.00 -9.76
N ALA A 231 -9.21 17.61 -10.97
CA ALA A 231 -8.36 17.66 -12.14
C ALA A 231 -9.13 18.19 -13.36
N SER A 232 -8.48 19.02 -14.16
CA SER A 232 -9.09 19.59 -15.36
C SER A 232 -8.09 19.65 -16.50
N SER A 233 -8.52 19.34 -17.71
CA SER A 233 -7.73 19.50 -18.92
C SER A 233 -8.60 19.93 -20.10
N LYS A 234 -8.00 20.72 -20.99
CA LYS A 234 -8.69 21.22 -22.19
C LYS A 234 -8.66 20.22 -23.32
N LEU A 235 -9.83 19.91 -23.85
CA LEU A 235 -9.98 19.25 -25.14
C LEU A 235 -10.18 20.33 -26.20
N TYR A 236 -9.31 20.33 -27.19
CA TYR A 236 -9.39 21.21 -28.35
C TYR A 236 -9.53 20.37 -29.62
N TRP A 237 -10.52 20.72 -30.47
CA TRP A 237 -10.74 20.06 -31.75
C TRP A 237 -11.25 21.05 -32.80
N SER A 238 -10.76 20.94 -34.03
CA SER A 238 -11.20 21.76 -35.18
C SER A 238 -11.78 20.85 -36.25
N PRO A 239 -13.06 20.45 -36.14
CA PRO A 239 -13.68 19.57 -37.10
C PRO A 239 -13.91 20.25 -38.47
N THR A 240 -13.57 19.55 -39.55
CA THR A 240 -13.83 19.98 -40.92
C THR A 240 -15.05 19.28 -41.51
N CYS A 241 -15.55 19.78 -42.67
CA CYS A 241 -16.69 19.13 -43.38
C CYS A 241 -16.35 17.71 -43.85
N GLU A 242 -15.08 17.35 -44.02
CA GLU A 242 -14.65 16.01 -44.42
C GLU A 242 -15.00 14.93 -43.37
N PHE A 243 -15.21 15.37 -42.13
CA PHE A 243 -15.58 14.45 -41.04
C PHE A 243 -17.07 14.15 -40.95
N LEU A 244 -17.91 14.87 -41.72
CA LEU A 244 -19.27 14.43 -42.03
C LEU A 244 -19.21 13.31 -43.07
N GLY A 245 -20.11 12.38 -43.10
CA GLY A 245 -20.16 11.37 -44.14
C GLY A 245 -20.37 11.98 -45.54
N SER A 246 -20.33 11.15 -46.57
CA SER A 246 -20.56 11.55 -47.98
C SER A 246 -21.91 12.17 -48.24
N ASP A 247 -22.85 11.99 -47.35
CA ASP A 247 -24.24 12.50 -47.37
C ASP A 247 -24.39 13.79 -46.56
N PHE A 248 -23.33 14.27 -45.92
CA PHE A 248 -23.34 15.44 -45.02
C PHE A 248 -24.34 15.35 -43.86
N GLU A 249 -24.71 14.12 -43.47
CA GLU A 249 -25.58 13.90 -42.31
C GLU A 249 -24.76 14.03 -41.00
N PRO A 250 -25.41 14.36 -39.88
CA PRO A 250 -24.77 14.47 -38.59
C PRO A 250 -24.04 13.18 -38.23
N ARG A 251 -22.82 13.31 -37.70
CA ARG A 251 -21.98 12.16 -37.33
C ARG A 251 -21.50 12.26 -35.89
N GLY A 252 -21.71 11.16 -35.15
CA GLY A 252 -21.23 11.05 -33.77
C GLY A 252 -19.83 10.46 -33.66
N TYR A 253 -19.04 11.06 -32.81
CA TYR A 253 -17.68 10.61 -32.44
C TYR A 253 -17.62 10.44 -30.92
N ASN A 254 -16.93 9.43 -30.46
CA ASN A 254 -16.83 9.13 -29.03
C ASN A 254 -15.39 9.24 -28.55
N LEU A 255 -15.22 9.91 -27.42
CA LEU A 255 -13.98 9.88 -26.62
C LEU A 255 -14.29 9.25 -25.29
N THR A 256 -13.41 8.37 -24.81
CA THR A 256 -13.54 7.78 -23.49
C THR A 256 -12.41 8.29 -22.61
N PHE A 257 -12.78 8.94 -21.53
CA PHE A 257 -11.89 9.44 -20.49
C PHE A 257 -11.94 8.51 -19.29
N ARG A 258 -10.84 8.47 -18.58
CA ARG A 258 -10.68 7.76 -17.31
C ARG A 258 -10.18 8.74 -16.27
N VAL A 259 -10.70 8.63 -15.07
CA VAL A 259 -10.11 9.25 -13.88
C VAL A 259 -9.86 8.15 -12.86
N LYS A 260 -8.70 8.20 -12.24
CA LYS A 260 -8.33 7.31 -11.13
C LYS A 260 -7.66 8.13 -10.03
N ASP A 261 -7.87 7.73 -8.79
CA ASP A 261 -7.16 8.26 -7.64
C ASP A 261 -5.88 7.47 -7.35
N ASN A 262 -5.14 7.90 -6.35
CA ASN A 262 -3.97 7.21 -5.83
C ASN A 262 -4.20 6.66 -4.42
N ASN A 263 -5.46 6.55 -3.99
CA ASN A 263 -5.76 6.06 -2.66
C ASN A 263 -5.31 4.59 -2.50
N CYS A 264 -4.93 4.25 -1.33
CA CYS A 264 -4.33 2.97 -1.00
C CYS A 264 -5.10 2.29 0.13
N PRO A 265 -5.29 0.99 0.05
CA PRO A 265 -4.81 0.00 -0.92
C PRO A 265 -5.71 -0.13 -2.15
N TYR A 266 -6.86 0.47 -2.11
CA TYR A 266 -7.91 0.34 -3.10
C TYR A 266 -8.10 1.68 -3.80
N TYR A 267 -7.40 1.87 -4.94
CA TYR A 267 -7.62 3.04 -5.77
C TYR A 267 -9.01 2.95 -6.43
N GLY A 268 -9.70 4.07 -6.43
CA GLY A 268 -10.93 4.27 -7.17
C GLY A 268 -10.65 4.60 -8.64
N GLU A 269 -11.52 4.13 -9.52
CA GLU A 269 -11.42 4.42 -10.94
C GLU A 269 -12.83 4.57 -11.54
N SER A 270 -13.02 5.59 -12.36
CA SER A 270 -14.20 5.69 -13.20
C SER A 270 -13.87 6.08 -14.64
N THR A 271 -14.74 5.67 -15.55
CA THR A 271 -14.64 5.99 -16.98
C THR A 271 -15.89 6.66 -17.47
N LYS A 272 -15.75 7.59 -18.42
CA LYS A 272 -16.88 8.25 -19.07
C LYS A 272 -16.64 8.41 -20.56
N THR A 273 -17.58 7.91 -21.34
CA THR A 273 -17.60 8.16 -22.77
C THR A 273 -18.45 9.40 -23.06
N ILE A 274 -17.86 10.35 -23.77
CA ILE A 274 -18.48 11.58 -24.20
C ILE A 274 -18.64 11.52 -25.71
N LYS A 275 -19.87 11.74 -26.19
CA LYS A 275 -20.24 11.78 -27.61
C LYS A 275 -20.19 13.22 -28.12
N PHE A 276 -19.52 13.41 -29.26
CA PHE A 276 -19.45 14.68 -29.98
C PHE A 276 -20.26 14.50 -31.27
N LEU A 277 -21.45 15.10 -31.32
CA LEU A 277 -22.31 15.08 -32.49
C LEU A 277 -21.93 16.22 -33.42
N LEU A 278 -21.31 15.91 -34.54
CA LEU A 278 -20.90 16.89 -35.53
C LEU A 278 -21.99 17.15 -36.54
N ASN A 279 -22.44 18.40 -36.60
CA ASN A 279 -23.50 18.89 -37.50
C ASN A 279 -22.90 19.74 -38.61
N LYS A 280 -23.55 19.77 -39.76
CA LYS A 280 -23.29 20.78 -40.80
C LYS A 280 -23.66 22.17 -40.31
N PRO A 281 -23.04 23.23 -40.80
CA PRO A 281 -23.48 24.58 -40.49
C PRO A 281 -24.87 24.83 -41.02
N GLU A 282 -25.69 25.49 -40.23
CA GLU A 282 -26.98 25.98 -40.70
C GLU A 282 -26.79 27.04 -41.80
N VAL A 283 -27.53 26.94 -42.86
CA VAL A 283 -27.55 27.93 -43.91
C VAL A 283 -28.64 28.96 -43.58
N ASP A 284 -28.21 30.19 -43.33
CA ASP A 284 -29.13 31.30 -43.12
C ASP A 284 -29.74 31.70 -44.47
N TRP A 285 -30.92 31.16 -44.76
CA TRP A 285 -31.67 31.49 -45.99
C TRP A 285 -32.27 32.89 -45.96
N GLU A 286 -32.39 33.57 -44.82
CA GLU A 286 -32.95 34.88 -44.69
C GLU A 286 -31.99 35.96 -45.24
N THR A 287 -30.70 35.71 -45.19
CA THR A 287 -29.67 36.60 -45.74
C THR A 287 -29.23 36.20 -47.17
N PHE A 288 -29.76 35.09 -47.69
CA PHE A 288 -29.44 34.68 -49.05
C PHE A 288 -30.08 35.57 -50.09
N VAL A 289 -29.27 36.31 -50.83
CA VAL A 289 -29.71 37.13 -51.97
C VAL A 289 -29.31 36.44 -53.28
N PRO A 290 -30.26 35.82 -54.00
CA PRO A 290 -29.95 35.23 -55.29
C PRO A 290 -29.49 36.31 -56.28
N PRO A 291 -28.55 35.99 -57.16
CA PRO A 291 -28.11 36.94 -58.17
C PRO A 291 -29.27 37.34 -59.10
N ASN A 292 -29.43 38.64 -59.32
CA ASN A 292 -30.54 39.21 -60.09
C ASN A 292 -30.35 39.06 -61.60
N ALA A 293 -29.11 38.80 -62.07
CA ALA A 293 -28.78 38.66 -63.44
C ALA A 293 -27.58 37.73 -63.66
N PHE A 294 -27.67 36.94 -64.70
CA PHE A 294 -26.61 36.06 -65.18
C PHE A 294 -26.59 36.21 -66.72
N SER A 295 -25.44 36.60 -67.28
CA SER A 295 -25.27 36.84 -68.70
C SER A 295 -23.92 36.26 -69.17
N PRO A 296 -23.84 35.01 -69.53
CA PRO A 296 -22.59 34.34 -69.96
C PRO A 296 -22.20 34.76 -71.38
N ASN A 297 -21.77 35.99 -71.55
CA ASN A 297 -21.37 36.58 -72.86
C ASN A 297 -19.86 36.79 -72.99
N GLY A 298 -19.08 36.49 -71.94
CA GLY A 298 -17.62 36.56 -71.93
C GLY A 298 -17.06 37.96 -71.71
N ASP A 299 -17.88 38.93 -71.27
CA ASP A 299 -17.47 40.31 -71.00
C ASP A 299 -16.87 40.53 -69.58
N GLY A 300 -16.84 39.52 -68.78
CA GLY A 300 -16.37 39.56 -67.39
C GLY A 300 -17.40 40.11 -66.37
N ILE A 301 -18.64 40.41 -66.80
CA ILE A 301 -19.71 40.92 -65.95
C ILE A 301 -20.84 39.92 -65.89
N ASN A 302 -21.07 39.33 -64.73
CA ASN A 302 -22.09 38.28 -64.50
C ASN A 302 -21.97 37.06 -65.41
N ASP A 303 -20.80 36.76 -65.93
CA ASP A 303 -20.55 35.59 -66.76
C ASP A 303 -20.63 34.27 -65.97
N VAL A 304 -20.51 34.32 -64.68
CA VAL A 304 -20.59 33.19 -63.75
C VAL A 304 -21.71 33.39 -62.76
N PHE A 305 -22.55 32.40 -62.60
CA PHE A 305 -23.57 32.39 -61.53
C PHE A 305 -22.89 32.23 -60.18
N LYS A 306 -22.80 33.28 -59.37
CA LYS A 306 -22.21 33.25 -58.06
C LYS A 306 -23.29 33.36 -57.00
N LEU A 307 -23.34 32.38 -56.10
CA LEU A 307 -24.13 32.53 -54.86
C LEU A 307 -23.27 33.32 -53.86
N THR A 308 -23.73 34.51 -53.54
CA THR A 308 -23.09 35.41 -52.54
C THR A 308 -23.97 35.42 -51.30
N ASN A 309 -23.35 35.72 -50.14
CA ASN A 309 -24.01 35.77 -48.84
C ASN A 309 -24.53 34.45 -48.26
N LEU A 310 -24.12 33.30 -48.82
CA LEU A 310 -24.20 32.10 -48.03
C LEU A 310 -23.17 32.20 -46.90
N ASN A 311 -23.60 32.23 -45.66
CA ASN A 311 -22.72 32.34 -44.50
C ASN A 311 -21.96 31.01 -44.25
N ILE A 312 -21.24 30.57 -45.31
CA ILE A 312 -20.35 29.41 -45.26
C ILE A 312 -18.97 30.00 -45.08
N PRO A 313 -18.33 29.89 -43.90
CA PRO A 313 -16.98 30.39 -43.70
C PRO A 313 -16.02 29.69 -44.68
N ASN A 314 -15.38 30.45 -45.56
CA ASN A 314 -14.27 30.04 -46.42
C ASN A 314 -14.52 29.04 -47.56
N GLN A 315 -15.64 29.07 -48.23
CA GLN A 315 -15.71 28.33 -49.50
C GLN A 315 -15.94 29.30 -50.68
N ASN A 316 -14.86 29.65 -51.38
CA ASN A 316 -14.91 29.96 -52.79
C ASN A 316 -15.05 28.66 -53.57
N LEU A 317 -16.23 28.08 -53.62
CA LEU A 317 -16.51 27.00 -54.54
C LEU A 317 -16.99 27.62 -55.84
N PRO A 318 -16.27 27.43 -56.96
CA PRO A 318 -16.89 27.62 -58.23
C PRO A 318 -17.91 26.48 -58.42
N VAL A 319 -19.14 26.84 -58.62
CA VAL A 319 -20.18 25.90 -59.07
C VAL A 319 -20.07 25.88 -60.58
N ASP A 320 -19.46 24.82 -61.14
CA ASP A 320 -19.50 24.51 -62.58
C ASP A 320 -20.91 24.15 -63.03
#